data_046c890f1227dc07710cfd4b5e9b6679
#
_entry.id   046c890f1227dc07710cfd4b5e9b6679
#
_cell.length_a   1.000
_cell.length_b   1.000
_cell.length_c   1.000
_cell.angle_alpha   90.00
_cell.angle_beta   90.00
_cell.angle_gamma   90.00
#
_symmetry.space_group_name_H-M   'P 1'
#
loop_
_entity.id
_entity.type
_entity.pdbx_description
1 polymer ?
#
loop_
_entity_poly.entity_id
_entity_poly.type
_entity_poly.pdbx_seq_one_letter_code
_entity_poly.pdbx_strand_id
1 'polypeptide(L)'
;MSSSNTRDIESGMEKPREIDDYSSSYEMNFLESNSRTKHANNSVSKWQDFKDSFKQVDLEELDSSLTEAEKIAILTARSPLKRQLKSRHIQMIAIGGAIGTGLFVGSGDSLSSGGPAGLLIGYGISSSFILCMVCALGELAVEFPISGGFTTYCTRFVDESFGFAANLNYALQWLVTLPLEIVAASITVSYWDTPKKYRDAFVALFWLLIVMINFFGVKGFGEAEFIFSICKVACIIGFIICGICLVCGVRGSYIGGKYWHHPYGAFVGDNAGARFKGTMSVFVSAAFAFSGSELVGLAAAETANPRKTMPKASKQVFWRLTLFYMISLTLVGLLVSHTDPRLIGSSSADAAASPFVIALVSHGIKGL
;
A
#
# COMPACT_ATOMS: atom_id res chain seq x y z
N MET A 1 -43.36 -9.14 55.74
CA MET A 1 -42.19 -9.64 56.43
C MET A 1 -41.42 -10.50 55.46
N SER A 2 -40.27 -10.25 55.01
CA SER A 2 -39.13 -9.42 55.35
C SER A 2 -38.38 -9.10 54.09
N SER A 3 -38.19 -7.82 53.82
CA SER A 3 -37.21 -7.28 52.87
C SER A 3 -35.88 -7.16 53.61
N SER A 4 -34.80 -7.74 53.06
CA SER A 4 -33.47 -7.27 53.46
C SER A 4 -32.37 -7.70 52.49
N ASN A 5 -31.60 -6.69 52.12
CA ASN A 5 -30.17 -6.73 51.76
C ASN A 5 -29.72 -7.38 50.45
N THR A 6 -29.78 -6.55 49.40
CA THR A 6 -28.82 -6.58 48.29
C THR A 6 -28.32 -5.15 48.02
N ARG A 7 -27.64 -4.58 48.99
CA ARG A 7 -26.79 -3.38 48.85
C ARG A 7 -25.56 -3.67 49.69
N ASP A 8 -24.39 -3.74 49.05
CA ASP A 8 -23.04 -3.60 49.58
C ASP A 8 -22.03 -4.59 48.91
N ILE A 9 -22.00 -4.66 47.58
CA ILE A 9 -20.85 -5.21 46.82
C ILE A 9 -20.53 -4.30 45.61
N GLU A 10 -20.66 -3.00 45.72
CA GLU A 10 -20.29 -2.04 44.69
C GLU A 10 -19.34 -0.93 45.15
N SER A 11 -18.43 -1.26 46.06
CA SER A 11 -17.41 -0.30 46.52
C SER A 11 -16.03 -0.92 46.53
N GLY A 12 -15.41 -1.08 45.34
CA GLY A 12 -14.07 -1.62 45.27
C GLY A 12 -13.48 -1.75 43.84
N MET A 13 -14.20 -1.34 42.81
CA MET A 13 -13.56 -1.19 41.50
C MET A 13 -13.06 0.25 41.36
N GLU A 14 -11.78 0.46 41.66
CA GLU A 14 -11.07 1.66 41.19
C GLU A 14 -11.26 1.74 39.66
N LYS A 15 -11.89 2.83 39.19
CA LYS A 15 -11.96 3.14 37.75
C LYS A 15 -10.53 3.12 37.18
N PRO A 16 -10.28 2.47 36.05
CA PRO A 16 -8.99 2.58 35.39
C PRO A 16 -8.71 4.06 35.17
N ARG A 17 -7.59 4.57 35.70
CA ARG A 17 -7.15 5.94 35.44
C ARG A 17 -7.10 6.13 33.95
N GLU A 18 -7.78 7.15 33.46
CA GLU A 18 -7.85 7.45 32.05
C GLU A 18 -6.43 7.62 31.48
N ILE A 19 -6.06 6.77 30.54
CA ILE A 19 -4.78 6.81 29.79
C ILE A 19 -4.61 8.20 29.14
N ASP A 20 -5.69 8.92 28.91
CA ASP A 20 -5.69 10.28 28.34
C ASP A 20 -5.10 11.34 29.29
N ASP A 21 -5.14 11.16 30.61
CA ASP A 21 -4.56 12.11 31.58
C ASP A 21 -3.03 11.95 31.67
N TYR A 22 -2.51 10.74 31.49
CA TYR A 22 -1.07 10.50 31.45
C TYR A 22 -0.44 11.00 30.16
N SER A 23 -1.10 10.83 29.01
CA SER A 23 -0.59 11.31 27.73
C SER A 23 -0.56 12.84 27.66
N SER A 24 -1.55 13.53 28.23
CA SER A 24 -1.62 14.98 28.21
C SER A 24 -0.58 15.65 29.12
N SER A 25 -0.28 15.06 30.28
CA SER A 25 0.75 15.59 31.19
C SER A 25 2.17 15.38 30.65
N TYR A 26 2.42 14.26 29.97
CA TYR A 26 3.70 14.02 29.31
C TYR A 26 3.89 14.87 28.02
N GLU A 27 2.82 15.09 27.25
CA GLU A 27 2.88 16.02 26.12
C GLU A 27 3.16 17.46 26.58
N MET A 28 2.57 17.92 27.67
CA MET A 28 2.86 19.26 28.21
C MET A 28 4.31 19.38 28.72
N ASN A 29 4.79 18.39 29.45
CA ASN A 29 6.18 18.40 29.94
C ASN A 29 7.20 18.30 28.78
N PHE A 30 6.88 17.54 27.73
CA PHE A 30 7.73 17.45 26.51
C PHE A 30 7.71 18.75 25.71
N LEU A 31 6.57 19.44 25.60
CA LEU A 31 6.47 20.72 24.94
C LEU A 31 7.21 21.82 25.73
N GLU A 32 7.16 21.79 27.04
CA GLU A 32 7.94 22.70 27.91
C GLU A 32 9.44 22.43 27.84
N SER A 33 9.87 21.17 27.83
CA SER A 33 11.30 20.82 27.69
C SER A 33 11.83 21.21 26.33
N ASN A 34 11.04 21.01 25.25
CA ASN A 34 11.41 21.43 23.90
C ASN A 34 11.40 22.96 23.71
N SER A 35 10.56 23.68 24.43
CA SER A 35 10.59 25.15 24.41
C SER A 35 11.84 25.70 25.10
N ARG A 36 12.27 25.10 26.21
CA ARG A 36 13.50 25.47 26.93
C ARG A 36 14.75 25.15 26.12
N THR A 37 14.79 24.02 25.41
CA THR A 37 15.92 23.67 24.53
C THR A 37 15.97 24.52 23.26
N LYS A 38 14.85 24.99 22.72
CA LYS A 38 14.85 25.94 21.59
C LYS A 38 15.39 27.32 21.92
N HIS A 39 15.24 27.77 23.15
CA HIS A 39 15.82 29.07 23.59
C HIS A 39 17.30 28.99 23.94
N ALA A 40 17.85 27.80 24.21
CA ALA A 40 19.25 27.61 24.55
C ALA A 40 20.18 27.37 23.34
N ASN A 41 19.64 27.03 22.16
CA ASN A 41 20.41 26.57 21.01
C ASN A 41 20.34 27.49 19.78
N ASN A 42 20.65 28.77 19.96
CA ASN A 42 20.73 29.69 18.81
C ASN A 42 22.08 29.72 18.08
N SER A 43 22.97 28.75 18.32
CA SER A 43 24.30 28.72 17.66
C SER A 43 24.89 27.35 17.34
N VAL A 44 24.11 26.26 17.40
CA VAL A 44 24.62 24.97 16.96
C VAL A 44 24.65 24.95 15.42
N SER A 45 25.84 24.72 14.87
CA SER A 45 26.03 24.61 13.42
C SER A 45 25.15 23.51 12.84
N LYS A 46 24.44 23.77 11.72
CA LYS A 46 23.66 22.75 10.95
C LYS A 46 24.47 21.47 10.67
N TRP A 47 25.78 21.60 10.66
CA TRP A 47 26.73 20.52 10.49
C TRP A 47 26.86 19.64 11.75
N GLN A 48 26.67 20.22 12.91
CA GLN A 48 26.66 19.50 14.18
C GLN A 48 25.34 18.74 14.38
N ASP A 49 24.20 19.38 14.04
CA ASP A 49 22.89 18.70 14.02
C ASP A 49 22.90 17.51 13.06
N PHE A 50 23.56 17.62 11.91
CA PHE A 50 23.71 16.53 10.96
C PHE A 50 24.58 15.39 11.53
N LYS A 51 25.70 15.69 12.19
CA LYS A 51 26.52 14.68 12.85
C LYS A 51 25.79 14.01 14.02
N ASP A 52 25.03 14.78 14.78
CA ASP A 52 24.28 14.25 15.94
C ASP A 52 23.10 13.38 15.50
N SER A 53 22.60 13.54 14.27
CA SER A 53 21.57 12.67 13.69
C SER A 53 22.05 11.22 13.44
N PHE A 54 23.36 10.98 13.41
CA PHE A 54 23.96 9.63 13.31
C PHE A 54 24.31 9.02 14.67
N LYS A 55 24.17 9.76 15.76
CA LYS A 55 24.39 9.20 17.08
C LYS A 55 23.19 8.33 17.48
N GLN A 56 23.51 7.19 18.07
CA GLN A 56 22.49 6.34 18.68
C GLN A 56 21.78 7.16 19.80
N VAL A 57 20.47 7.18 19.78
CA VAL A 57 19.69 7.80 20.85
C VAL A 57 19.89 6.91 22.08
N ASP A 58 20.49 7.44 23.14
CA ASP A 58 20.56 6.77 24.42
C ASP A 58 19.14 6.59 24.94
N LEU A 59 18.64 5.37 24.83
CA LEU A 59 17.39 4.96 25.47
C LEU A 59 17.73 4.83 26.96
N GLU A 60 17.36 5.82 27.76
CA GLU A 60 17.30 5.62 29.21
C GLU A 60 16.48 4.37 29.48
N GLU A 61 17.01 3.46 30.29
CA GLU A 61 16.34 2.24 30.66
C GLU A 61 14.96 2.60 31.23
N LEU A 62 13.92 2.18 30.51
CA LEU A 62 12.54 2.36 30.98
C LEU A 62 12.33 1.53 32.23
N ASP A 63 11.72 2.11 33.24
CA ASP A 63 11.42 1.46 34.51
C ASP A 63 10.74 0.10 34.26
N SER A 64 11.30 -0.94 34.86
CA SER A 64 10.81 -2.32 34.73
C SER A 64 9.39 -2.51 35.34
N SER A 65 8.92 -1.55 36.16
CA SER A 65 7.57 -1.55 36.74
C SER A 65 6.47 -1.12 35.76
N LEU A 66 6.84 -0.50 34.61
CA LEU A 66 5.86 -0.03 33.63
C LEU A 66 5.26 -1.19 32.85
N THR A 67 3.96 -1.10 32.58
CA THR A 67 3.28 -2.01 31.68
C THR A 67 3.81 -1.85 30.26
N GLU A 68 3.68 -2.89 29.46
CA GLU A 68 4.14 -2.87 28.07
C GLU A 68 3.45 -1.77 27.23
N ALA A 69 2.16 -1.49 27.52
CA ALA A 69 1.42 -0.40 26.89
C ALA A 69 2.01 0.99 27.25
N GLU A 70 2.40 1.21 28.51
CA GLU A 70 3.04 2.44 28.97
C GLU A 70 4.44 2.62 28.35
N LYS A 71 5.23 1.54 28.27
CA LYS A 71 6.53 1.56 27.58
C LYS A 71 6.38 1.97 26.13
N ILE A 72 5.38 1.42 25.42
CA ILE A 72 5.08 1.78 24.04
C ILE A 72 4.65 3.23 23.92
N ALA A 73 3.79 3.71 24.81
CA ALA A 73 3.34 5.10 24.81
C ALA A 73 4.53 6.06 24.95
N ILE A 74 5.45 5.76 25.87
CA ILE A 74 6.68 6.56 26.11
C ILE A 74 7.59 6.51 24.87
N LEU A 75 7.84 5.33 24.30
CA LEU A 75 8.66 5.19 23.11
C LEU A 75 8.03 5.89 21.89
N THR A 76 6.71 5.86 21.78
CA THR A 76 5.97 6.56 20.73
C THR A 76 6.04 8.07 20.89
N ALA A 77 5.96 8.58 22.14
CA ALA A 77 6.12 10.00 22.43
C ALA A 77 7.55 10.49 22.17
N ARG A 78 8.56 9.65 22.41
CA ARG A 78 9.99 9.92 22.12
C ARG A 78 10.36 9.70 20.67
N SER A 79 9.45 9.16 19.83
CA SER A 79 9.75 8.88 18.41
C SER A 79 10.12 10.17 17.66
N PRO A 80 11.25 10.20 16.92
CA PRO A 80 11.68 11.35 16.16
C PRO A 80 10.81 11.64 14.92
N LEU A 81 9.80 10.78 14.65
CA LEU A 81 8.94 10.91 13.47
C LEU A 81 8.06 12.17 13.55
N LYS A 82 8.17 12.99 12.52
CA LYS A 82 7.33 14.18 12.39
C LYS A 82 5.92 13.79 11.94
N ARG A 83 4.92 13.89 12.81
CA ARG A 83 3.50 13.61 12.51
C ARG A 83 2.91 14.73 11.63
N GLN A 84 3.28 14.74 10.36
CA GLN A 84 2.92 15.79 9.40
C GLN A 84 1.91 15.34 8.33
N LEU A 85 1.63 14.04 8.24
CA LEU A 85 0.67 13.52 7.27
C LEU A 85 -0.76 13.89 7.68
N LYS A 86 -1.46 14.57 6.78
CA LYS A 86 -2.88 14.91 6.94
C LYS A 86 -3.75 13.72 6.55
N SER A 87 -4.99 13.69 7.03
CA SER A 87 -5.98 12.65 6.71
C SER A 87 -6.13 12.42 5.19
N ARG A 88 -6.07 13.47 4.37
CA ARG A 88 -6.13 13.36 2.91
C ARG A 88 -4.97 12.54 2.30
N HIS A 89 -3.75 12.70 2.86
CA HIS A 89 -2.57 11.97 2.38
C HIS A 89 -2.73 10.47 2.65
N ILE A 90 -3.10 10.10 3.88
CA ILE A 90 -3.32 8.69 4.25
C ILE A 90 -4.43 8.06 3.42
N GLN A 91 -5.52 8.78 3.17
CA GLN A 91 -6.61 8.31 2.35
C GLN A 91 -6.17 8.06 0.90
N MET A 92 -5.34 8.94 0.34
CA MET A 92 -4.80 8.74 -1.01
C MET A 92 -3.75 7.63 -1.07
N ILE A 93 -2.90 7.48 -0.06
CA ILE A 93 -2.00 6.32 0.09
C ILE A 93 -2.84 5.03 0.14
N ALA A 94 -3.94 5.01 0.90
CA ALA A 94 -4.82 3.85 1.00
C ALA A 94 -5.49 3.49 -0.34
N ILE A 95 -5.85 4.48 -1.15
CA ILE A 95 -6.50 4.26 -2.45
C ILE A 95 -5.47 4.00 -3.55
N GLY A 96 -4.45 4.83 -3.66
CA GLY A 96 -3.52 4.85 -4.79
C GLY A 96 -2.20 4.13 -4.58
N GLY A 97 -1.78 3.94 -3.31
CA GLY A 97 -0.43 3.46 -2.98
C GLY A 97 -0.06 2.09 -3.57
N ALA A 98 -1.01 1.14 -3.61
CA ALA A 98 -0.76 -0.17 -4.20
C ALA A 98 -1.18 -0.27 -5.69
N ILE A 99 -1.77 0.78 -6.27
CA ILE A 99 -2.09 0.80 -7.71
C ILE A 99 -0.81 1.15 -8.48
N GLY A 100 -0.25 0.20 -9.19
CA GLY A 100 1.02 0.33 -9.91
C GLY A 100 1.17 -0.66 -11.04
N THR A 101 2.42 -0.95 -11.40
CA THR A 101 2.80 -1.89 -12.46
C THR A 101 2.21 -3.27 -12.27
N GLY A 102 2.06 -3.75 -11.03
CA GLY A 102 1.45 -5.04 -10.72
C GLY A 102 0.02 -5.17 -11.22
N LEU A 103 -0.81 -4.11 -11.11
CA LEU A 103 -2.15 -4.14 -11.67
C LEU A 103 -2.14 -3.89 -13.19
N PHE A 104 -1.45 -2.84 -13.65
CA PHE A 104 -1.55 -2.40 -15.04
C PHE A 104 -0.82 -3.32 -16.03
N VAL A 105 0.26 -3.95 -15.62
CA VAL A 105 1.08 -4.81 -16.47
C VAL A 105 1.07 -6.26 -16.00
N GLY A 106 1.32 -6.52 -14.72
CA GLY A 106 1.38 -7.87 -14.15
C GLY A 106 0.10 -8.67 -14.29
N SER A 107 -1.06 -8.01 -14.41
CA SER A 107 -2.33 -8.68 -14.71
C SER A 107 -2.37 -9.33 -16.10
N GLY A 108 -1.51 -8.91 -17.04
CA GLY A 108 -1.37 -9.53 -18.35
C GLY A 108 -0.80 -10.95 -18.28
N ASP A 109 0.26 -11.13 -17.51
CA ASP A 109 0.84 -12.45 -17.21
C ASP A 109 -0.18 -13.35 -16.49
N SER A 110 -0.91 -12.79 -15.53
CA SER A 110 -1.98 -13.50 -14.82
C SER A 110 -3.11 -13.94 -15.75
N LEU A 111 -3.49 -13.10 -16.73
CA LEU A 111 -4.53 -13.44 -17.70
C LEU A 111 -4.03 -14.52 -18.67
N SER A 112 -2.77 -14.46 -19.12
CA SER A 112 -2.20 -15.44 -20.03
C SER A 112 -2.02 -16.81 -19.40
N SER A 113 -1.69 -16.87 -18.11
CA SER A 113 -1.41 -18.12 -17.39
C SER A 113 -2.66 -18.75 -16.77
N GLY A 114 -3.56 -17.95 -16.19
CA GLY A 114 -4.75 -18.43 -15.47
C GLY A 114 -6.05 -18.38 -16.28
N GLY A 115 -6.09 -17.61 -17.34
CA GLY A 115 -7.33 -17.25 -18.04
C GLY A 115 -8.19 -16.25 -17.24
N PRO A 116 -9.30 -15.78 -17.81
CA PRO A 116 -10.12 -14.76 -17.16
C PRO A 116 -10.73 -15.22 -15.83
N ALA A 117 -11.13 -16.48 -15.69
CA ALA A 117 -11.65 -17.01 -14.43
C ALA A 117 -10.54 -17.22 -13.40
N GLY A 118 -9.39 -17.78 -13.81
CA GLY A 118 -8.22 -17.93 -12.92
C GLY A 118 -7.71 -16.59 -12.40
N LEU A 119 -7.68 -15.56 -13.26
CA LEU A 119 -7.37 -14.18 -12.91
C LEU A 119 -8.29 -13.67 -11.79
N LEU A 120 -9.61 -13.76 -11.97
CA LEU A 120 -10.56 -13.25 -10.97
C LEU A 120 -10.54 -14.05 -9.67
N ILE A 121 -10.38 -15.36 -9.72
CA ILE A 121 -10.27 -16.21 -8.52
C ILE A 121 -9.00 -15.85 -7.74
N GLY A 122 -7.84 -15.81 -8.40
CA GLY A 122 -6.57 -15.50 -7.76
C GLY A 122 -6.56 -14.10 -7.11
N TYR A 123 -6.97 -13.08 -7.85
CA TYR A 123 -7.06 -11.72 -7.32
C TYR A 123 -8.16 -11.57 -6.26
N GLY A 124 -9.30 -12.23 -6.41
CA GLY A 124 -10.41 -12.18 -5.46
C GLY A 124 -10.04 -12.78 -4.10
N ILE A 125 -9.43 -13.96 -4.08
CA ILE A 125 -8.95 -14.60 -2.85
C ILE A 125 -7.83 -13.76 -2.23
N SER A 126 -6.84 -13.32 -3.02
CA SER A 126 -5.75 -12.46 -2.53
C SER A 126 -6.28 -11.14 -1.96
N SER A 127 -7.28 -10.52 -2.61
CA SER A 127 -7.94 -9.30 -2.10
C SER A 127 -8.57 -9.51 -0.73
N SER A 128 -9.20 -10.67 -0.52
CA SER A 128 -9.82 -11.00 0.78
C SER A 128 -8.78 -11.11 1.89
N PHE A 129 -7.66 -11.79 1.64
CA PHE A 129 -6.55 -11.87 2.60
C PHE A 129 -5.94 -10.51 2.90
N ILE A 130 -5.68 -9.71 1.87
CA ILE A 130 -5.13 -8.35 2.02
C ILE A 130 -6.08 -7.46 2.80
N LEU A 131 -7.38 -7.55 2.56
CA LEU A 131 -8.36 -6.78 3.33
C LEU A 131 -8.33 -7.14 4.81
N CYS A 132 -8.33 -8.44 5.14
CA CYS A 132 -8.21 -8.91 6.54
C CYS A 132 -6.91 -8.40 7.18
N MET A 133 -5.79 -8.50 6.47
CA MET A 133 -4.49 -8.02 6.93
C MET A 133 -4.50 -6.50 7.19
N VAL A 134 -5.05 -5.70 6.27
CA VAL A 134 -5.11 -4.24 6.44
C VAL A 134 -6.04 -3.83 7.57
N CYS A 135 -7.15 -4.55 7.79
CA CYS A 135 -8.03 -4.29 8.93
C CYS A 135 -7.31 -4.58 10.25
N ALA A 136 -6.68 -5.75 10.39
CA ALA A 136 -5.92 -6.11 11.59
C ALA A 136 -4.76 -5.14 11.86
N LEU A 137 -4.00 -4.79 10.81
CA LEU A 137 -2.92 -3.82 10.89
C LEU A 137 -3.44 -2.42 11.27
N GLY A 138 -4.63 -2.05 10.76
CA GLY A 138 -5.29 -0.79 11.09
C GLY A 138 -5.69 -0.70 12.56
N GLU A 139 -6.21 -1.78 13.15
CA GLU A 139 -6.54 -1.87 14.58
C GLU A 139 -5.29 -1.76 15.45
N LEU A 140 -4.23 -2.52 15.12
CA LEU A 140 -2.94 -2.42 15.82
C LEU A 140 -2.33 -1.03 15.72
N ALA A 141 -2.42 -0.39 14.56
CA ALA A 141 -1.85 0.94 14.34
C ALA A 141 -2.64 2.05 15.05
N VAL A 142 -3.91 1.83 15.39
CA VAL A 142 -4.71 2.73 16.22
C VAL A 142 -4.32 2.61 17.70
N GLU A 143 -4.14 1.38 18.18
CA GLU A 143 -3.79 1.11 19.58
C GLU A 143 -2.31 1.40 19.86
N PHE A 144 -1.44 1.00 18.95
CA PHE A 144 0.01 1.13 19.06
C PHE A 144 0.61 1.90 17.87
N PRO A 145 0.47 3.22 17.79
CA PRO A 145 1.00 4.03 16.68
C PRO A 145 2.52 4.24 16.81
N ILE A 146 3.29 3.15 16.67
CA ILE A 146 4.75 3.12 16.82
C ILE A 146 5.48 3.17 15.49
N SER A 147 6.71 3.66 15.51
CA SER A 147 7.62 3.63 14.35
C SER A 147 7.94 2.19 13.94
N GLY A 148 8.02 1.93 12.64
CA GLY A 148 8.26 0.59 12.09
C GLY A 148 6.99 -0.25 11.89
N GLY A 149 5.84 0.15 12.47
CA GLY A 149 4.54 -0.49 12.25
C GLY A 149 4.58 -2.01 12.44
N PHE A 150 4.14 -2.77 11.42
CA PHE A 150 3.95 -4.22 11.53
C PHE A 150 5.25 -4.99 11.84
N THR A 151 6.41 -4.53 11.40
CA THR A 151 7.68 -5.20 11.68
C THR A 151 8.04 -5.11 13.16
N THR A 152 7.76 -3.97 13.80
CA THR A 152 7.89 -3.80 15.24
C THR A 152 6.86 -4.63 16.00
N TYR A 153 5.64 -4.77 15.49
CA TYR A 153 4.63 -5.65 16.08
C TYR A 153 5.07 -7.12 16.04
N CYS A 154 5.71 -7.57 14.94
CA CYS A 154 6.28 -8.92 14.86
C CYS A 154 7.33 -9.16 15.94
N THR A 155 8.28 -8.22 16.13
CA THR A 155 9.31 -8.32 17.18
C THR A 155 8.70 -8.42 18.58
N ARG A 156 7.61 -7.66 18.81
CA ARG A 156 7.06 -7.51 20.14
C ARG A 156 6.05 -8.56 20.52
N PHE A 157 5.15 -8.93 19.61
CA PHE A 157 4.02 -9.81 19.89
C PHE A 157 4.24 -11.27 19.44
N VAL A 158 5.26 -11.53 18.62
CA VAL A 158 5.58 -12.87 18.16
C VAL A 158 6.90 -13.33 18.75
N ASP A 159 8.02 -12.83 18.21
CA ASP A 159 9.37 -13.17 18.66
C ASP A 159 10.39 -12.21 18.06
N GLU A 160 11.50 -11.96 18.75
CA GLU A 160 12.57 -11.06 18.30
C GLU A 160 13.24 -11.55 17.01
N SER A 161 13.49 -12.86 16.91
CA SER A 161 14.10 -13.48 15.73
C SER A 161 13.17 -13.37 14.51
N PHE A 162 11.87 -13.61 14.70
CA PHE A 162 10.86 -13.43 13.66
C PHE A 162 10.75 -11.97 13.22
N GLY A 163 10.75 -11.04 14.18
CA GLY A 163 10.77 -9.61 13.92
C GLY A 163 11.98 -9.16 13.11
N PHE A 164 13.18 -9.66 13.46
CA PHE A 164 14.39 -9.40 12.69
C PHE A 164 14.28 -9.91 11.24
N ALA A 165 13.84 -11.14 11.06
CA ALA A 165 13.65 -11.73 9.74
C ALA A 165 12.62 -10.94 8.90
N ALA A 166 11.49 -10.53 9.51
CA ALA A 166 10.47 -9.70 8.86
C ALA A 166 11.02 -8.33 8.43
N ASN A 167 11.79 -7.66 9.30
CA ASN A 167 12.44 -6.39 9.00
C ASN A 167 13.43 -6.51 7.85
N LEU A 168 14.29 -7.54 7.88
CA LEU A 168 15.28 -7.78 6.83
C LEU A 168 14.60 -8.08 5.49
N ASN A 169 13.58 -8.95 5.49
CA ASN A 169 12.82 -9.28 4.29
C ASN A 169 12.14 -8.03 3.69
N TYR A 170 11.55 -7.19 4.54
CA TYR A 170 10.90 -5.96 4.10
C TYR A 170 11.91 -4.94 3.53
N ALA A 171 13.07 -4.81 4.15
CA ALA A 171 14.15 -3.98 3.62
C ALA A 171 14.64 -4.46 2.25
N LEU A 172 14.87 -5.78 2.10
CA LEU A 172 15.27 -6.38 0.83
C LEU A 172 14.19 -6.21 -0.25
N GLN A 173 12.90 -6.36 0.10
CA GLN A 173 11.79 -6.13 -0.81
C GLN A 173 11.87 -4.73 -1.43
N TRP A 174 12.00 -3.69 -0.63
CA TRP A 174 12.03 -2.31 -1.14
C TRP A 174 13.34 -1.98 -1.86
N LEU A 175 14.45 -2.58 -1.43
CA LEU A 175 15.74 -2.44 -2.12
C LEU A 175 15.68 -2.95 -3.56
N VAL A 176 14.92 -4.02 -3.81
CA VAL A 176 14.73 -4.60 -5.14
C VAL A 176 13.60 -3.89 -5.91
N THR A 177 12.50 -3.54 -5.23
CA THR A 177 11.32 -2.95 -5.87
C THR A 177 11.61 -1.56 -6.45
N LEU A 178 12.37 -0.73 -5.74
CA LEU A 178 12.66 0.63 -6.22
C LEU A 178 13.40 0.65 -7.58
N PRO A 179 14.52 -0.06 -7.78
CA PRO A 179 15.16 -0.14 -9.09
C PRO A 179 14.24 -0.76 -10.16
N LEU A 180 13.46 -1.79 -9.80
CA LEU A 180 12.52 -2.42 -10.72
C LEU A 180 11.50 -1.42 -11.27
N GLU A 181 10.88 -0.61 -10.41
CA GLU A 181 9.89 0.39 -10.80
C GLU A 181 10.50 1.52 -11.64
N ILE A 182 11.73 1.95 -11.35
CA ILE A 182 12.43 2.95 -12.16
C ILE A 182 12.70 2.41 -13.58
N VAL A 183 13.15 1.17 -13.69
CA VAL A 183 13.36 0.51 -14.97
C VAL A 183 12.03 0.33 -15.71
N ALA A 184 10.99 -0.12 -15.04
CA ALA A 184 9.65 -0.26 -15.60
C ALA A 184 9.12 1.07 -16.16
N ALA A 185 9.28 2.16 -15.42
CA ALA A 185 8.93 3.50 -15.89
C ALA A 185 9.70 3.89 -17.16
N SER A 186 10.99 3.60 -17.23
CA SER A 186 11.82 3.87 -18.44
C SER A 186 11.40 3.04 -19.65
N ILE A 187 10.99 1.78 -19.44
CA ILE A 187 10.47 0.91 -20.50
C ILE A 187 9.12 1.41 -20.98
N THR A 188 8.27 1.90 -20.08
CA THR A 188 6.96 2.46 -20.43
C THR A 188 7.09 3.64 -21.40
N VAL A 189 8.12 4.49 -21.27
CA VAL A 189 8.37 5.59 -22.21
C VAL A 189 8.66 5.08 -23.63
N SER A 190 9.18 3.86 -23.77
CA SER A 190 9.44 3.27 -25.10
C SER A 190 8.17 2.98 -25.91
N TYR A 191 6.99 2.98 -25.27
CA TYR A 191 5.68 2.86 -25.92
C TYR A 191 5.44 3.96 -26.98
N TRP A 192 6.01 5.15 -26.79
CA TRP A 192 5.94 6.27 -27.74
C TRP A 192 7.09 6.30 -28.75
N ASP A 193 7.58 5.13 -29.21
CA ASP A 193 8.64 4.98 -30.19
C ASP A 193 9.97 5.67 -29.83
N THR A 194 10.22 5.85 -28.53
CA THR A 194 11.45 6.47 -28.05
C THR A 194 12.66 5.56 -28.35
N PRO A 195 13.72 6.06 -29.01
CA PRO A 195 14.90 5.27 -29.30
C PRO A 195 15.53 4.65 -28.05
N LYS A 196 15.90 3.37 -28.13
CA LYS A 196 16.48 2.61 -27.01
C LYS A 196 17.70 3.29 -26.35
N LYS A 197 18.46 4.08 -27.12
CA LYS A 197 19.64 4.84 -26.63
C LYS A 197 19.33 5.86 -25.53
N TYR A 198 18.07 6.31 -25.41
CA TYR A 198 17.65 7.27 -24.38
C TYR A 198 17.12 6.60 -23.11
N ARG A 199 17.01 5.26 -23.08
CA ARG A 199 16.46 4.54 -21.92
C ARG A 199 17.23 4.86 -20.63
N ASP A 200 18.56 4.85 -20.68
CA ASP A 200 19.40 5.13 -19.52
C ASP A 200 19.23 6.58 -19.01
N ALA A 201 19.00 7.52 -19.94
CA ALA A 201 18.70 8.90 -19.58
C ALA A 201 17.35 9.01 -18.84
N PHE A 202 16.33 8.24 -19.23
CA PHE A 202 15.06 8.20 -18.51
C PHE A 202 15.20 7.53 -17.15
N VAL A 203 16.00 6.48 -17.00
CA VAL A 203 16.32 5.88 -15.70
C VAL A 203 16.92 6.94 -14.77
N ALA A 204 17.93 7.68 -15.26
CA ALA A 204 18.56 8.74 -14.47
C ALA A 204 17.58 9.89 -14.12
N LEU A 205 16.71 10.26 -15.06
CA LEU A 205 15.69 11.29 -14.85
C LEU A 205 14.69 10.87 -13.76
N PHE A 206 14.13 9.68 -13.83
CA PHE A 206 13.18 9.18 -12.83
C PHE A 206 13.83 9.00 -11.47
N TRP A 207 15.06 8.49 -11.41
CA TRP A 207 15.83 8.40 -10.18
C TRP A 207 16.02 9.79 -9.55
N LEU A 208 16.45 10.78 -10.32
CA LEU A 208 16.64 12.15 -9.84
C LEU A 208 15.32 12.74 -9.32
N LEU A 209 14.21 12.52 -10.02
CA LEU A 209 12.89 12.99 -9.61
C LEU A 209 12.47 12.40 -8.27
N ILE A 210 12.68 11.08 -8.06
CA ILE A 210 12.40 10.41 -6.78
C ILE A 210 13.27 11.00 -5.67
N VAL A 211 14.57 11.18 -5.91
CA VAL A 211 15.48 11.78 -4.94
C VAL A 211 15.02 13.19 -4.58
N MET A 212 14.66 14.02 -5.57
CA MET A 212 14.15 15.38 -5.31
C MET A 212 12.89 15.37 -4.43
N ILE A 213 11.92 14.50 -4.70
CA ILE A 213 10.70 14.40 -3.87
C ILE A 213 11.07 14.06 -2.42
N ASN A 214 12.02 13.16 -2.21
CA ASN A 214 12.44 12.75 -0.86
C ASN A 214 13.17 13.85 -0.10
N PHE A 215 13.84 14.79 -0.77
CA PHE A 215 14.46 15.97 -0.12
C PHE A 215 13.44 16.85 0.60
N PHE A 216 12.19 16.87 0.18
CA PHE A 216 11.12 17.62 0.85
C PHE A 216 10.54 16.91 2.07
N GLY A 217 11.07 15.72 2.42
CA GLY A 217 10.67 14.94 3.58
C GLY A 217 9.22 14.44 3.51
N VAL A 218 8.66 14.04 4.68
CA VAL A 218 7.34 13.42 4.80
C VAL A 218 6.21 14.24 4.16
N LYS A 219 6.25 15.55 4.31
CA LYS A 219 5.23 16.45 3.72
C LYS A 219 5.31 16.46 2.19
N GLY A 220 6.51 16.52 1.63
CA GLY A 220 6.72 16.48 0.18
C GLY A 220 6.29 15.16 -0.42
N PHE A 221 6.66 14.05 0.21
CA PHE A 221 6.18 12.71 -0.16
C PHE A 221 4.64 12.64 -0.14
N GLY A 222 4.00 13.09 0.93
CA GLY A 222 2.55 13.05 1.06
C GLY A 222 1.80 13.85 -0.01
N GLU A 223 2.28 15.03 -0.39
CA GLU A 223 1.67 15.84 -1.46
C GLU A 223 1.94 15.23 -2.85
N ALA A 224 3.14 14.70 -3.10
CA ALA A 224 3.45 14.02 -4.36
C ALA A 224 2.58 12.78 -4.55
N GLU A 225 2.46 11.92 -3.52
CA GLU A 225 1.62 10.72 -3.57
C GLU A 225 0.14 11.10 -3.73
N PHE A 226 -0.32 12.18 -3.11
CA PHE A 226 -1.68 12.68 -3.29
C PHE A 226 -1.99 13.00 -4.77
N ILE A 227 -1.08 13.70 -5.46
CA ILE A 227 -1.24 14.06 -6.88
C ILE A 227 -1.19 12.81 -7.76
N PHE A 228 -0.19 11.94 -7.55
CA PHE A 228 -0.04 10.72 -8.35
C PHE A 228 -1.21 9.74 -8.14
N SER A 229 -1.71 9.63 -6.91
CA SER A 229 -2.89 8.82 -6.63
C SER A 229 -4.14 9.31 -7.34
N ILE A 230 -4.37 10.62 -7.44
CA ILE A 230 -5.48 11.18 -8.21
C ILE A 230 -5.37 10.79 -9.68
N CYS A 231 -4.17 10.89 -10.28
CA CYS A 231 -3.95 10.48 -11.67
C CYS A 231 -4.24 8.98 -11.86
N LYS A 232 -3.73 8.11 -10.97
CA LYS A 232 -3.97 6.67 -11.02
C LYS A 232 -5.47 6.33 -10.94
N VAL A 233 -6.18 6.95 -10.00
CA VAL A 233 -7.64 6.76 -9.82
C VAL A 233 -8.41 7.24 -11.03
N ALA A 234 -8.07 8.40 -11.59
CA ALA A 234 -8.70 8.93 -12.79
C ALA A 234 -8.51 7.99 -14.00
N CYS A 235 -7.29 7.44 -14.18
CA CYS A 235 -7.01 6.47 -15.24
C CYS A 235 -7.85 5.20 -15.09
N ILE A 236 -7.97 4.64 -13.88
CA ILE A 236 -8.77 3.42 -13.67
C ILE A 236 -10.26 3.67 -13.87
N ILE A 237 -10.79 4.77 -13.35
CA ILE A 237 -12.21 5.13 -13.55
C ILE A 237 -12.48 5.35 -15.04
N GLY A 238 -11.59 6.06 -15.73
CA GLY A 238 -11.67 6.24 -17.18
C GLY A 238 -11.68 4.91 -17.93
N PHE A 239 -10.80 3.97 -17.56
CA PHE A 239 -10.78 2.63 -18.11
C PHE A 239 -12.05 1.86 -17.84
N ILE A 240 -12.61 1.91 -16.62
CA ILE A 240 -13.85 1.21 -16.27
C ILE A 240 -15.01 1.72 -17.12
N ILE A 241 -15.18 3.04 -17.23
CA ILE A 241 -16.23 3.64 -18.04
C ILE A 241 -16.06 3.24 -19.52
N CYS A 242 -14.86 3.42 -20.05
CA CYS A 242 -14.55 3.06 -21.42
C CYS A 242 -14.74 1.56 -21.69
N GLY A 243 -14.26 0.70 -20.77
CA GLY A 243 -14.40 -0.74 -20.87
C GLY A 243 -15.85 -1.21 -20.89
N ILE A 244 -16.70 -0.65 -20.06
CA ILE A 244 -18.15 -0.94 -20.08
C ILE A 244 -18.74 -0.55 -21.44
N CYS A 245 -18.44 0.64 -21.95
CA CYS A 245 -18.89 1.08 -23.27
C CYS A 245 -18.43 0.13 -24.40
N LEU A 246 -17.18 -0.35 -24.33
CA LEU A 246 -16.63 -1.28 -25.33
C LEU A 246 -17.31 -2.65 -25.25
N VAL A 247 -17.52 -3.20 -24.05
CA VAL A 247 -18.23 -4.47 -23.86
C VAL A 247 -19.66 -4.38 -24.40
N CYS A 248 -20.34 -3.23 -24.21
CA CYS A 248 -21.68 -2.97 -24.74
C CYS A 248 -21.72 -2.75 -26.27
N GLY A 249 -20.56 -2.71 -26.95
CA GLY A 249 -20.51 -2.62 -28.42
C GLY A 249 -20.59 -1.22 -29.00
N VAL A 250 -20.31 -0.17 -28.22
CA VAL A 250 -20.36 1.24 -28.69
C VAL A 250 -19.45 1.47 -29.92
N ARG A 251 -18.40 0.69 -30.07
CA ARG A 251 -17.43 0.84 -31.17
C ARG A 251 -17.31 -0.42 -32.06
N GLY A 252 -18.35 -1.21 -32.13
CA GLY A 252 -18.38 -2.45 -32.92
C GLY A 252 -19.52 -3.37 -32.52
N SER A 253 -19.34 -4.68 -32.67
CA SER A 253 -20.32 -5.67 -32.19
C SER A 253 -20.23 -5.85 -30.66
N TYR A 254 -21.35 -6.19 -30.05
CA TYR A 254 -21.42 -6.60 -28.64
C TYR A 254 -20.43 -7.74 -28.36
N ILE A 255 -19.50 -7.53 -27.43
CA ILE A 255 -18.45 -8.50 -27.10
C ILE A 255 -18.94 -9.50 -26.07
N GLY A 256 -19.65 -9.03 -25.04
CA GLY A 256 -20.18 -9.85 -23.95
C GLY A 256 -19.11 -10.76 -23.34
N GLY A 257 -19.47 -12.05 -23.15
CA GLY A 257 -18.57 -13.08 -22.60
C GLY A 257 -17.79 -13.86 -23.65
N LYS A 258 -17.52 -13.33 -24.85
CA LYS A 258 -16.90 -14.04 -25.95
C LYS A 258 -15.62 -14.80 -25.57
N TYR A 259 -14.75 -14.18 -24.79
CA TYR A 259 -13.46 -14.77 -24.40
C TYR A 259 -13.56 -15.74 -23.22
N TRP A 260 -14.76 -15.93 -22.65
CA TRP A 260 -15.03 -16.90 -21.57
C TRP A 260 -15.52 -18.25 -22.08
N HIS A 261 -15.97 -18.30 -23.35
CA HIS A 261 -16.53 -19.49 -23.98
C HIS A 261 -15.62 -20.03 -25.05
N HIS A 262 -15.93 -21.26 -25.51
CA HIS A 262 -15.23 -21.87 -26.63
C HIS A 262 -15.22 -20.94 -27.87
N PRO A 263 -14.10 -20.80 -28.59
CA PRO A 263 -12.85 -21.61 -28.52
C PRO A 263 -11.82 -21.12 -27.48
N TYR A 264 -12.02 -20.00 -26.80
CA TYR A 264 -11.03 -19.44 -25.89
C TYR A 264 -11.04 -20.13 -24.52
N GLY A 265 -12.17 -20.13 -23.80
CA GLY A 265 -12.33 -20.77 -22.51
C GLY A 265 -12.02 -19.85 -21.31
N ALA A 266 -12.64 -20.16 -20.17
CA ALA A 266 -12.50 -19.37 -18.94
C ALA A 266 -11.18 -19.63 -18.21
N PHE A 267 -10.55 -20.79 -18.41
CA PHE A 267 -9.30 -21.22 -17.79
C PHE A 267 -8.30 -21.66 -18.86
N VAL A 268 -7.01 -21.48 -18.59
CA VAL A 268 -5.92 -21.97 -19.43
C VAL A 268 -5.58 -23.41 -19.05
N GLY A 269 -5.48 -24.30 -20.05
CA GLY A 269 -5.08 -25.69 -19.89
C GLY A 269 -6.15 -26.71 -20.25
N ASP A 270 -5.71 -27.86 -20.74
CA ASP A 270 -6.56 -28.93 -21.28
C ASP A 270 -7.16 -29.82 -20.18
N ASN A 271 -6.52 -29.90 -19.03
CA ASN A 271 -6.95 -30.74 -17.92
C ASN A 271 -7.07 -29.96 -16.61
N ALA A 272 -7.74 -30.55 -15.61
CA ALA A 272 -7.97 -29.93 -14.31
C ALA A 272 -6.67 -29.52 -13.58
N GLY A 273 -5.61 -30.33 -13.69
CA GLY A 273 -4.31 -30.05 -13.08
C GLY A 273 -3.62 -28.84 -13.70
N ALA A 274 -3.65 -28.70 -15.03
CA ALA A 274 -3.10 -27.53 -15.73
C ALA A 274 -3.87 -26.26 -15.37
N ARG A 275 -5.20 -26.31 -15.33
CA ARG A 275 -6.06 -25.18 -14.94
C ARG A 275 -5.80 -24.75 -13.50
N PHE A 276 -5.65 -25.70 -12.58
CA PHE A 276 -5.29 -25.43 -11.20
C PHE A 276 -3.91 -24.79 -11.09
N LYS A 277 -2.89 -25.34 -11.77
CA LYS A 277 -1.54 -24.76 -11.81
C LYS A 277 -1.55 -23.35 -12.35
N GLY A 278 -2.26 -23.09 -13.45
CA GLY A 278 -2.41 -21.75 -14.03
C GLY A 278 -3.07 -20.77 -13.07
N THR A 279 -4.14 -21.20 -12.37
CA THR A 279 -4.78 -20.37 -11.34
C THR A 279 -3.86 -20.11 -10.15
N MET A 280 -3.06 -21.10 -9.72
CA MET A 280 -2.10 -20.90 -8.63
C MET A 280 -0.97 -19.94 -9.00
N SER A 281 -0.51 -19.91 -10.25
CA SER A 281 0.50 -18.94 -10.68
C SER A 281 0.02 -17.49 -10.57
N VAL A 282 -1.27 -17.24 -10.72
CA VAL A 282 -1.87 -15.90 -10.57
C VAL A 282 -1.65 -15.31 -9.18
N PHE A 283 -1.59 -16.14 -8.13
CA PHE A 283 -1.38 -15.65 -6.76
C PHE A 283 -0.05 -14.91 -6.59
N VAL A 284 0.99 -15.31 -7.32
CA VAL A 284 2.30 -14.64 -7.28
C VAL A 284 2.19 -13.21 -7.83
N SER A 285 1.59 -13.07 -9.00
CA SER A 285 1.36 -11.75 -9.62
C SER A 285 0.38 -10.90 -8.80
N ALA A 286 -0.66 -11.53 -8.23
CA ALA A 286 -1.60 -10.84 -7.35
C ALA A 286 -0.93 -10.35 -6.06
N ALA A 287 -0.06 -11.14 -5.43
CA ALA A 287 0.71 -10.71 -4.26
C ALA A 287 1.58 -9.49 -4.57
N PHE A 288 2.25 -9.48 -5.72
CA PHE A 288 3.01 -8.31 -6.18
C PHE A 288 2.11 -7.09 -6.44
N ALA A 289 0.94 -7.29 -7.07
CA ALA A 289 0.00 -6.21 -7.37
C ALA A 289 -0.60 -5.56 -6.11
N PHE A 290 -0.64 -6.27 -4.99
CA PHE A 290 -1.12 -5.76 -3.70
C PHE A 290 -0.01 -5.25 -2.77
N SER A 291 1.24 -5.37 -3.16
CA SER A 291 2.39 -4.77 -2.45
C SER A 291 2.16 -3.26 -2.27
N GLY A 292 2.55 -2.74 -1.12
CA GLY A 292 2.28 -1.35 -0.73
C GLY A 292 0.93 -1.15 0.01
N SER A 293 0.08 -2.17 0.16
CA SER A 293 -1.14 -2.06 0.97
C SER A 293 -0.84 -1.87 2.46
N GLU A 294 0.28 -2.40 2.93
CA GLU A 294 0.80 -2.27 4.30
C GLU A 294 1.26 -0.84 4.63
N LEU A 295 1.56 -0.02 3.62
CA LEU A 295 1.97 1.38 3.81
C LEU A 295 0.94 2.20 4.59
N VAL A 296 -0.33 1.82 4.52
CA VAL A 296 -1.41 2.45 5.30
C VAL A 296 -1.12 2.32 6.80
N GLY A 297 -0.71 1.13 7.25
CA GLY A 297 -0.36 0.89 8.65
C GLY A 297 0.93 1.59 9.07
N LEU A 298 1.95 1.58 8.21
CA LEU A 298 3.22 2.28 8.48
C LEU A 298 3.03 3.78 8.59
N ALA A 299 2.22 4.37 7.70
CA ALA A 299 1.93 5.80 7.69
C ALA A 299 1.12 6.26 8.92
N ALA A 300 0.55 5.34 9.70
CA ALA A 300 -0.17 5.67 10.93
C ALA A 300 0.72 6.40 11.95
N ALA A 301 1.98 5.98 12.10
CA ALA A 301 2.93 6.60 13.02
C ALA A 301 3.28 8.05 12.65
N GLU A 302 3.17 8.41 11.37
CA GLU A 302 3.42 9.76 10.83
C GLU A 302 2.16 10.61 10.72
N THR A 303 1.00 10.07 11.12
CA THR A 303 -0.31 10.72 11.03
C THR A 303 -0.59 11.55 12.27
N ALA A 304 -1.13 12.76 12.08
CA ALA A 304 -1.48 13.65 13.18
C ALA A 304 -2.58 13.08 14.11
N ASN A 305 -3.51 12.29 13.57
CA ASN A 305 -4.59 11.66 14.35
C ASN A 305 -4.91 10.24 13.81
N PRO A 306 -4.17 9.20 14.24
CA PRO A 306 -4.36 7.82 13.77
C PRO A 306 -5.77 7.29 14.07
N ARG A 307 -6.30 7.50 15.27
CA ARG A 307 -7.62 6.99 15.72
C ARG A 307 -8.77 7.41 14.78
N LYS A 308 -8.73 8.62 14.23
CA LYS A 308 -9.76 9.11 13.29
C LYS A 308 -9.48 8.74 11.84
N THR A 309 -8.22 8.63 11.47
CA THR A 309 -7.79 8.48 10.07
C THR A 309 -7.76 7.02 9.64
N MET A 310 -7.24 6.11 10.48
CA MET A 310 -7.04 4.70 10.13
C MET A 310 -8.33 3.95 9.78
N PRO A 311 -9.45 4.06 10.53
CA PRO A 311 -10.68 3.37 10.16
C PRO A 311 -11.23 3.81 8.79
N LYS A 312 -11.04 5.09 8.43
CA LYS A 312 -11.43 5.60 7.10
C LYS A 312 -10.51 5.05 6.00
N ALA A 313 -9.21 5.02 6.25
CA ALA A 313 -8.24 4.48 5.32
C ALA A 313 -8.49 2.99 5.04
N SER A 314 -8.73 2.16 6.06
CA SER A 314 -9.04 0.74 5.90
C SER A 314 -10.31 0.51 5.05
N LYS A 315 -11.38 1.31 5.27
CA LYS A 315 -12.58 1.27 4.41
C LYS A 315 -12.28 1.64 2.96
N GLN A 316 -11.37 2.57 2.71
CA GLN A 316 -10.98 2.96 1.36
C GLN A 316 -10.18 1.87 0.65
N VAL A 317 -9.37 1.10 1.38
CA VAL A 317 -8.72 -0.09 0.82
C VAL A 317 -9.75 -1.10 0.34
N PHE A 318 -10.84 -1.34 1.08
CA PHE A 318 -11.93 -2.20 0.61
C PHE A 318 -12.52 -1.73 -0.73
N TRP A 319 -12.84 -0.45 -0.86
CA TRP A 319 -13.36 0.10 -2.11
C TRP A 319 -12.34 0.01 -3.25
N ARG A 320 -11.06 0.25 -2.97
CA ARG A 320 -9.97 0.06 -3.92
C ARG A 320 -9.95 -1.38 -4.46
N LEU A 321 -9.92 -2.36 -3.56
CA LEU A 321 -9.86 -3.77 -3.94
C LEU A 321 -11.08 -4.18 -4.76
N THR A 322 -12.28 -3.76 -4.35
CA THR A 322 -13.52 -4.13 -5.02
C THR A 322 -13.70 -3.41 -6.36
N LEU A 323 -13.60 -2.08 -6.38
CA LEU A 323 -13.90 -1.30 -7.58
C LEU A 323 -12.73 -1.32 -8.57
N PHE A 324 -11.51 -1.05 -8.10
CA PHE A 324 -10.42 -0.84 -9.04
C PHE A 324 -9.75 -2.14 -9.49
N TYR A 325 -9.69 -3.15 -8.62
CA TYR A 325 -9.14 -4.44 -9.02
C TYR A 325 -10.22 -5.34 -9.63
N MET A 326 -11.26 -5.71 -8.89
CA MET A 326 -12.21 -6.71 -9.37
C MET A 326 -12.98 -6.27 -10.60
N ILE A 327 -13.48 -5.02 -10.64
CA ILE A 327 -14.25 -4.54 -11.81
C ILE A 327 -13.32 -4.36 -13.01
N SER A 328 -12.16 -3.74 -12.85
CA SER A 328 -11.25 -3.53 -13.98
C SER A 328 -10.71 -4.84 -14.55
N LEU A 329 -10.35 -5.82 -13.71
CA LEU A 329 -9.89 -7.13 -14.16
C LEU A 329 -11.01 -7.95 -14.80
N THR A 330 -12.26 -7.79 -14.34
CA THR A 330 -13.42 -8.37 -15.02
C THR A 330 -13.55 -7.81 -16.44
N LEU A 331 -13.46 -6.50 -16.59
CA LEU A 331 -13.49 -5.86 -17.92
C LEU A 331 -12.30 -6.28 -18.79
N VAL A 332 -11.12 -6.39 -18.24
CA VAL A 332 -9.94 -6.92 -18.92
C VAL A 332 -10.23 -8.34 -19.43
N GLY A 333 -10.74 -9.25 -18.60
CA GLY A 333 -11.09 -10.62 -18.99
C GLY A 333 -12.23 -10.72 -19.99
N LEU A 334 -13.09 -9.69 -20.12
CA LEU A 334 -14.12 -9.61 -21.14
C LEU A 334 -13.60 -9.04 -22.46
N LEU A 335 -12.63 -8.13 -22.43
CA LEU A 335 -12.13 -7.39 -23.61
C LEU A 335 -10.90 -8.02 -24.25
N VAL A 336 -10.10 -8.80 -23.52
CA VAL A 336 -8.84 -9.35 -23.97
C VAL A 336 -8.82 -10.87 -23.88
N SER A 337 -8.45 -11.53 -24.95
CA SER A 337 -8.24 -12.98 -24.95
C SER A 337 -6.96 -13.33 -24.21
N HIS A 338 -6.99 -14.38 -23.37
CA HIS A 338 -5.80 -14.93 -22.73
C HIS A 338 -4.78 -15.52 -23.75
N THR A 339 -5.20 -15.77 -25.00
CA THR A 339 -4.36 -16.25 -26.09
C THR A 339 -3.72 -15.11 -26.89
N ASP A 340 -3.92 -13.85 -26.53
CA ASP A 340 -3.35 -12.71 -27.26
C ASP A 340 -1.81 -12.72 -27.10
N PRO A 341 -1.04 -12.81 -28.19
CA PRO A 341 0.43 -12.92 -28.12
C PRO A 341 1.08 -11.68 -27.50
N ARG A 342 0.39 -10.53 -27.49
CA ARG A 342 0.89 -9.29 -26.90
C ARG A 342 0.95 -9.35 -25.37
N LEU A 343 0.17 -10.23 -24.71
CA LEU A 343 0.20 -10.41 -23.25
C LEU A 343 1.56 -10.92 -22.76
N ILE A 344 2.26 -11.70 -23.60
CA ILE A 344 3.62 -12.17 -23.34
C ILE A 344 4.56 -11.15 -23.97
N GLY A 345 4.72 -10.00 -23.35
CA GLY A 345 5.59 -8.94 -23.85
C GLY A 345 7.07 -9.26 -23.80
N SER A 346 7.90 -8.35 -24.29
CA SER A 346 9.37 -8.48 -24.25
C SER A 346 9.95 -8.49 -22.84
N SER A 347 9.18 -8.01 -21.85
CA SER A 347 9.50 -8.04 -20.43
C SER A 347 8.22 -7.87 -19.61
N SER A 348 8.26 -8.28 -18.34
CA SER A 348 7.17 -8.09 -17.36
C SER A 348 6.84 -6.63 -17.06
N ALA A 349 7.58 -5.69 -17.59
CA ALA A 349 7.38 -4.23 -17.44
C ALA A 349 7.01 -3.55 -18.78
N ASP A 350 6.73 -4.32 -19.83
CA ASP A 350 6.37 -3.77 -21.14
C ASP A 350 4.94 -3.21 -21.13
N ALA A 351 4.81 -1.91 -21.32
CA ALA A 351 3.50 -1.24 -21.37
C ALA A 351 2.64 -1.75 -22.55
N ALA A 352 3.24 -2.20 -23.65
CA ALA A 352 2.53 -2.79 -24.78
C ALA A 352 1.89 -4.15 -24.43
N ALA A 353 2.41 -4.84 -23.42
CA ALA A 353 1.87 -6.08 -22.88
C ALA A 353 0.79 -5.83 -21.80
N SER A 354 0.53 -4.59 -21.44
CA SER A 354 -0.55 -4.24 -20.51
C SER A 354 -1.92 -4.66 -21.08
N PRO A 355 -2.69 -5.49 -20.38
CA PRO A 355 -4.00 -5.88 -20.88
C PRO A 355 -4.97 -4.69 -20.95
N PHE A 356 -4.74 -3.66 -20.15
CA PHE A 356 -5.50 -2.40 -20.22
C PHE A 356 -5.25 -1.68 -21.55
N VAL A 357 -3.97 -1.57 -21.96
CA VAL A 357 -3.58 -0.98 -23.25
C VAL A 357 -4.08 -1.84 -24.40
N ILE A 358 -3.91 -3.17 -24.33
CA ILE A 358 -4.37 -4.11 -25.36
C ILE A 358 -5.88 -3.97 -25.55
N ALA A 359 -6.67 -3.91 -24.47
CA ALA A 359 -8.12 -3.72 -24.53
C ALA A 359 -8.52 -2.48 -25.32
N LEU A 360 -7.87 -1.35 -25.08
CA LEU A 360 -8.19 -0.08 -25.74
C LEU A 360 -7.71 -0.02 -27.18
N VAL A 361 -6.47 -0.42 -27.43
CA VAL A 361 -5.85 -0.41 -28.78
C VAL A 361 -6.57 -1.37 -29.72
N SER A 362 -6.96 -2.57 -29.27
CA SER A 362 -7.71 -3.55 -30.05
C SER A 362 -9.06 -3.03 -30.52
N HIS A 363 -9.63 -2.05 -29.82
CA HIS A 363 -10.90 -1.40 -30.18
C HIS A 363 -10.70 -0.02 -30.82
N GLY A 364 -9.48 0.27 -31.31
CA GLY A 364 -9.18 1.46 -32.10
C GLY A 364 -9.00 2.75 -31.31
N ILE A 365 -8.79 2.68 -29.97
CA ILE A 365 -8.45 3.84 -29.16
C ILE A 365 -6.92 3.92 -29.09
N LYS A 366 -6.32 4.81 -29.91
CA LYS A 366 -4.87 4.92 -30.07
C LYS A 366 -4.25 6.15 -29.38
N GLY A 367 -5.03 6.95 -28.69
CA GLY A 367 -4.62 8.26 -28.17
C GLY A 367 -4.69 8.39 -26.65
N LEU A 368 -4.28 7.35 -25.93
CA LEU A 368 -4.20 7.40 -24.46
C LEU A 368 -2.79 7.69 -23.99
#